data_f49e15dfed538bed3f3609094b8c608b
#
_entry.id   f49e15dfed538bed3f3609094b8c608b
#
_cell.length_a   1.000
_cell.length_b   1.000
_cell.length_c   1.000
_cell.angle_alpha   90.00
_cell.angle_beta   90.00
_cell.angle_gamma   90.00
#
_symmetry.space_group_name_H-M   'P 1'
#
loop_
_entity.id
_entity.type
_entity.pdbx_description
1 polymer ?
#
loop_
_entity_poly.entity_id
_entity_poly.type
_entity_poly.pdbx_seq_one_letter_code
_entity_poly.pdbx_strand_id
1 'polypeptide(L)'
;VSIPQAETNAFALKIWEDDYQWSRYFLVENRQQTGFDAGIPGNGLMIYHVDENKRWGSNRWSSGSVNDDHTHKFVDVEEADGDADMDNGVNRGDDGDSFPGSTSNTNFSSTTNPNSNRYDGSNTTVSVTNISSSSSTMTADINLETRKGIPIVYDSTGVSGWGWGYSD
;
A
#
# COMPACT_ATOMS: atom_id res chain seq x y z
N VAL A 1 7.57 -11.05 -6.46
CA VAL A 1 6.46 -11.74 -5.76
C VAL A 1 5.28 -11.94 -6.68
N SER A 2 4.42 -12.93 -6.40
CA SER A 2 3.13 -13.13 -7.08
C SER A 2 2.01 -12.69 -6.14
N ILE A 3 1.06 -11.91 -6.66
CA ILE A 3 -0.03 -11.31 -5.91
C ILE A 3 -1.34 -11.73 -6.58
N PRO A 4 -2.03 -12.76 -6.05
CA PRO A 4 -3.31 -13.21 -6.61
C PRO A 4 -4.41 -12.19 -6.32
N GLN A 5 -5.45 -12.19 -7.13
CA GLN A 5 -6.59 -11.29 -6.94
C GLN A 5 -7.30 -11.51 -5.60
N ALA A 6 -7.65 -10.41 -4.94
CA ALA A 6 -8.22 -10.43 -3.58
C ALA A 6 -9.64 -11.01 -3.54
N GLU A 7 -10.40 -10.87 -4.61
CA GLU A 7 -11.81 -11.29 -4.70
C GLU A 7 -12.01 -12.82 -4.53
N THR A 8 -10.97 -13.60 -4.84
CA THR A 8 -11.01 -15.06 -4.72
C THR A 8 -9.93 -15.64 -3.83
N ASN A 9 -9.02 -14.77 -3.33
CA ASN A 9 -7.92 -15.17 -2.46
C ASN A 9 -7.81 -14.17 -1.29
N ALA A 10 -7.79 -14.64 -0.08
CA ALA A 10 -7.55 -13.79 1.10
C ALA A 10 -6.06 -13.43 1.17
N PHE A 11 -5.60 -12.60 0.25
CA PHE A 11 -4.19 -12.22 0.12
C PHE A 11 -4.03 -10.71 0.09
N ALA A 12 -3.17 -10.18 0.94
CA ALA A 12 -2.62 -8.83 0.87
C ALA A 12 -1.17 -8.88 1.33
N LEU A 13 -0.30 -8.16 0.67
CA LEU A 13 1.10 -8.05 1.05
C LEU A 13 1.29 -6.84 1.97
N LYS A 14 1.77 -7.07 3.18
CA LYS A 14 2.11 -6.01 4.13
C LYS A 14 3.61 -5.75 4.10
N ILE A 15 4.00 -4.52 3.81
CA ILE A 15 5.40 -4.10 3.69
C ILE A 15 5.65 -3.05 4.77
N TRP A 16 6.41 -3.41 5.79
CA TRP A 16 6.72 -2.51 6.87
C TRP A 16 7.72 -1.43 6.44
N GLU A 17 7.46 -0.18 6.85
CA GLU A 17 8.50 0.82 6.86
C GLU A 17 9.56 0.45 7.92
N ASP A 18 10.81 0.87 7.69
CA ASP A 18 11.87 0.69 8.66
C ASP A 18 11.71 1.70 9.82
N ASP A 19 10.71 1.45 10.68
CA ASP A 19 10.56 2.17 11.94
C ASP A 19 10.43 1.18 13.11
N TYR A 20 10.93 1.59 14.28
CA TYR A 20 10.88 0.79 15.51
C TYR A 20 9.46 0.62 16.08
N GLN A 21 8.46 1.26 15.50
CA GLN A 21 7.13 1.34 16.11
C GLN A 21 6.14 0.36 15.48
N TRP A 22 6.47 -0.26 14.33
CA TRP A 22 5.59 -1.20 13.61
C TRP A 22 4.20 -0.62 13.31
N SER A 23 4.08 0.71 13.29
CA SER A 23 2.83 1.42 13.14
C SER A 23 2.60 1.95 11.72
N ARG A 24 3.63 1.91 10.87
CA ARG A 24 3.57 2.39 9.49
C ARG A 24 3.96 1.29 8.53
N TYR A 25 3.19 1.18 7.47
CA TYR A 25 3.40 0.15 6.46
C TYR A 25 2.63 0.46 5.18
N PHE A 26 3.04 -0.20 4.11
CA PHE A 26 2.23 -0.28 2.91
C PHE A 26 1.49 -1.61 2.86
N LEU A 27 0.22 -1.57 2.42
CA LEU A 27 -0.53 -2.76 2.01
C LEU A 27 -0.61 -2.77 0.50
N VAL A 28 -0.36 -3.93 -0.11
CA VAL A 28 -0.49 -4.13 -1.55
C VAL A 28 -1.43 -5.29 -1.79
N GLU A 29 -2.49 -5.05 -2.54
CA GLU A 29 -3.42 -6.08 -2.98
C GLU A 29 -3.70 -5.95 -4.47
N ASN A 30 -4.04 -7.07 -5.09
CA ASN A 30 -4.46 -7.09 -6.49
C ASN A 30 -5.98 -7.08 -6.54
N ARG A 31 -6.57 -5.98 -7.01
CA ARG A 31 -8.01 -5.79 -7.15
C ARG A 31 -8.41 -5.92 -8.60
N GLN A 32 -9.40 -6.76 -8.86
CA GLN A 32 -9.92 -7.01 -10.21
C GLN A 32 -11.42 -6.69 -10.27
N GLN A 33 -11.88 -6.16 -11.39
CA GLN A 33 -13.30 -5.83 -11.62
C GLN A 33 -14.14 -7.11 -11.80
N THR A 34 -14.22 -7.91 -10.74
CA THR A 34 -14.93 -9.20 -10.72
C THR A 34 -15.63 -9.43 -9.39
N GLY A 35 -16.67 -10.25 -9.36
CA GLY A 35 -17.41 -10.56 -8.15
C GLY A 35 -18.03 -9.30 -7.51
N PHE A 36 -17.75 -9.07 -6.23
CA PHE A 36 -18.21 -7.86 -5.51
C PHE A 36 -17.54 -6.58 -5.99
N ASP A 37 -16.35 -6.68 -6.57
CA ASP A 37 -15.57 -5.55 -7.05
C ASP A 37 -15.79 -5.24 -8.54
N ALA A 38 -16.79 -5.86 -9.17
CA ALA A 38 -17.12 -5.60 -10.57
C ALA A 38 -17.40 -4.12 -10.91
N GLY A 39 -17.69 -3.30 -9.90
CA GLY A 39 -18.01 -1.87 -10.04
C GLY A 39 -16.90 -0.91 -9.58
N ILE A 40 -15.72 -1.39 -9.21
CA ILE A 40 -14.60 -0.49 -8.87
C ILE A 40 -14.11 0.22 -10.13
N PRO A 41 -13.58 1.46 -10.00
CA PRO A 41 -13.26 2.29 -11.16
C PRO A 41 -12.07 1.79 -11.98
N GLY A 42 -11.10 1.10 -11.36
CA GLY A 42 -9.90 0.56 -12.01
C GLY A 42 -9.59 -0.86 -11.54
N ASN A 43 -8.63 -1.51 -12.17
CA ASN A 43 -8.16 -2.85 -11.80
C ASN A 43 -6.64 -2.95 -11.89
N GLY A 44 -6.02 -3.53 -10.85
CA GLY A 44 -4.58 -3.64 -10.75
C GLY A 44 -4.12 -3.80 -9.31
N LEU A 45 -2.86 -3.48 -9.03
CA LEU A 45 -2.39 -3.38 -7.65
C LEU A 45 -2.87 -2.08 -7.03
N MET A 46 -3.54 -2.21 -5.89
CA MET A 46 -3.82 -1.08 -5.01
C MET A 46 -2.74 -1.05 -3.94
N ILE A 47 -2.12 0.11 -3.77
CA ILE A 47 -1.12 0.36 -2.73
C ILE A 47 -1.72 1.33 -1.72
N TYR A 48 -1.76 0.93 -0.47
CA TYR A 48 -2.24 1.76 0.63
C TYR A 48 -1.09 2.10 1.54
N HIS A 49 -0.95 3.37 1.88
CA HIS A 49 -0.08 3.84 2.95
C HIS A 49 -0.86 3.87 4.26
N VAL A 50 -0.39 3.18 5.27
CA VAL A 50 -1.07 3.10 6.57
C VAL A 50 -0.17 3.65 7.66
N ASP A 51 -0.68 4.64 8.41
CA ASP A 51 -0.05 5.13 9.64
C ASP A 51 -0.99 4.95 10.83
N GLU A 52 -0.80 3.86 11.58
CA GLU A 52 -1.64 3.54 12.75
C GLU A 52 -1.57 4.59 13.87
N ASN A 53 -0.58 5.48 13.85
CA ASN A 53 -0.50 6.58 14.81
C ASN A 53 -1.63 7.60 14.59
N LYS A 54 -2.21 7.63 13.39
CA LYS A 54 -3.34 8.50 13.01
C LYS A 54 -4.72 7.87 13.27
N ARG A 55 -4.80 6.64 13.73
CA ARG A 55 -6.08 5.92 13.92
C ARG A 55 -7.12 6.63 14.80
N TRP A 56 -6.70 7.64 15.55
CA TRP A 56 -7.57 8.47 16.38
C TRP A 56 -7.95 9.79 15.70
N GLY A 57 -7.50 10.02 14.46
CA GLY A 57 -7.69 11.25 13.72
C GLY A 57 -6.96 12.44 14.34
N SER A 58 -7.26 13.64 13.86
CA SER A 58 -6.70 14.89 14.38
C SER A 58 -7.25 15.23 15.77
N ASN A 59 -8.38 14.68 16.14
CA ASN A 59 -9.00 14.86 17.45
C ASN A 59 -9.36 13.54 18.11
N ARG A 60 -8.58 13.14 19.09
CA ARG A 60 -8.73 11.87 19.84
C ARG A 60 -10.11 11.64 20.45
N TRP A 61 -10.93 12.68 20.57
CA TRP A 61 -12.25 12.64 21.21
C TRP A 61 -13.40 12.74 20.20
N SER A 62 -13.09 12.94 18.93
CA SER A 62 -14.08 13.05 17.86
C SER A 62 -14.20 11.73 17.09
N SER A 63 -15.31 11.04 17.23
CA SER A 63 -15.63 9.92 16.36
C SER A 63 -15.84 10.45 14.93
N GLY A 64 -15.10 9.97 13.98
CA GLY A 64 -15.20 10.36 12.57
C GLY A 64 -14.10 11.28 12.06
N SER A 65 -13.08 11.57 12.88
CA SER A 65 -11.93 12.37 12.47
C SER A 65 -10.76 11.54 11.89
N VAL A 66 -10.94 10.24 11.77
CA VAL A 66 -9.97 9.37 11.07
C VAL A 66 -9.99 9.73 9.58
N ASN A 67 -8.83 9.97 9.01
CA ASN A 67 -8.67 10.45 7.62
C ASN A 67 -9.26 11.85 7.33
N ASP A 68 -9.51 12.68 8.35
CA ASP A 68 -9.98 14.06 8.18
C ASP A 68 -8.85 15.03 7.74
N ASP A 69 -7.61 14.63 7.91
CA ASP A 69 -6.42 15.34 7.43
C ASP A 69 -5.99 14.71 6.10
N HIS A 70 -6.37 15.34 5.00
CA HIS A 70 -6.04 14.86 3.65
C HIS A 70 -4.54 14.84 3.33
N THR A 71 -3.73 15.52 4.14
CA THR A 71 -2.26 15.56 3.98
C THR A 71 -1.54 14.49 4.79
N HIS A 72 -2.24 13.81 5.70
CA HIS A 72 -1.68 12.73 6.51
C HIS A 72 -2.78 11.85 7.10
N LYS A 73 -3.19 10.87 6.33
CA LYS A 73 -4.29 9.95 6.67
C LYS A 73 -3.85 8.77 7.56
N PHE A 74 -4.82 8.11 8.14
CA PHE A 74 -4.63 6.79 8.75
C PHE A 74 -4.45 5.70 7.69
N VAL A 75 -5.31 5.72 6.66
CA VAL A 75 -5.19 4.87 5.47
C VAL A 75 -5.35 5.76 4.26
N ASP A 76 -4.37 5.75 3.40
CA ASP A 76 -4.32 6.51 2.17
C ASP A 76 -4.13 5.58 0.98
N VAL A 77 -4.72 5.91 -0.16
CA VAL A 77 -4.46 5.23 -1.43
C VAL A 77 -3.35 5.99 -2.14
N GLU A 78 -2.32 5.28 -2.52
CA GLU A 78 -1.27 5.82 -3.37
C GLU A 78 -1.73 5.74 -4.83
N GLU A 79 -2.36 6.82 -5.32
CA GLU A 79 -2.97 6.91 -6.66
C GLU A 79 -1.88 6.82 -7.74
N ALA A 80 -1.92 5.77 -8.59
CA ALA A 80 -0.81 5.44 -9.49
C ALA A 80 -0.52 6.53 -10.53
N ASP A 81 -1.48 7.38 -10.86
CA ASP A 81 -1.30 8.55 -11.73
C ASP A 81 -0.67 9.76 -11.02
N GLY A 82 -0.71 9.77 -9.67
CA GLY A 82 -0.13 10.83 -8.85
C GLY A 82 -0.91 12.13 -8.83
N ASP A 83 -2.19 12.12 -9.24
CA ASP A 83 -3.02 13.32 -9.32
C ASP A 83 -3.63 13.71 -7.96
N ALA A 84 -3.68 12.78 -7.00
CA ALA A 84 -4.24 12.95 -5.66
C ALA A 84 -5.72 13.44 -5.70
N ASP A 85 -6.47 12.93 -6.62
CA ASP A 85 -7.85 13.34 -6.89
C ASP A 85 -8.82 12.95 -5.77
N MET A 86 -8.63 11.76 -5.18
CA MET A 86 -9.38 11.32 -4.01
C MET A 86 -9.07 12.19 -2.80
N ASP A 87 -7.81 12.58 -2.61
CA ASP A 87 -7.36 13.43 -1.51
C ASP A 87 -7.93 14.84 -1.62
N ASN A 88 -7.99 15.36 -2.82
CA ASN A 88 -8.52 16.68 -3.11
C ASN A 88 -10.05 16.68 -3.26
N GLY A 89 -10.71 15.52 -3.14
CA GLY A 89 -12.16 15.41 -3.27
C GLY A 89 -12.69 15.68 -4.69
N VAL A 90 -11.86 15.53 -5.70
CA VAL A 90 -12.19 15.73 -7.11
C VAL A 90 -13.06 14.57 -7.60
N ASN A 91 -12.68 13.34 -7.26
CA ASN A 91 -13.44 12.14 -7.59
C ASN A 91 -13.47 11.15 -6.40
N ARG A 92 -13.90 9.92 -6.61
CA ARG A 92 -13.92 8.83 -5.62
C ARG A 92 -13.12 7.62 -6.10
N GLY A 93 -12.13 7.88 -6.93
CA GLY A 93 -11.31 6.92 -7.61
C GLY A 93 -11.68 6.78 -9.08
N ASP A 94 -10.66 6.51 -9.90
CA ASP A 94 -10.77 6.25 -11.33
C ASP A 94 -9.81 5.15 -11.82
N ASP A 95 -9.66 4.97 -13.12
CA ASP A 95 -8.83 3.91 -13.68
C ASP A 95 -7.33 4.25 -13.66
N GLY A 96 -6.96 5.45 -13.22
CA GLY A 96 -5.59 5.88 -12.99
C GLY A 96 -5.04 5.47 -11.62
N ASP A 97 -5.88 5.20 -10.63
CA ASP A 97 -5.46 4.98 -9.24
C ASP A 97 -4.75 3.65 -9.00
N SER A 98 -5.11 2.62 -9.75
CA SER A 98 -4.48 1.30 -9.62
C SER A 98 -3.23 1.18 -10.46
N PHE A 99 -2.20 0.47 -9.96
CA PHE A 99 -1.00 0.18 -10.74
C PHE A 99 -1.22 -1.06 -11.65
N PRO A 100 -0.82 -1.02 -12.94
CA PRO A 100 -0.21 0.10 -13.64
C PRO A 100 -1.21 1.17 -14.11
N GLY A 101 -2.52 0.95 -14.01
CA GLY A 101 -3.60 1.86 -14.36
C GLY A 101 -3.57 2.39 -15.79
N SER A 102 -4.36 3.41 -16.05
CA SER A 102 -4.44 4.08 -17.37
C SER A 102 -3.13 4.77 -17.76
N THR A 103 -2.32 5.17 -16.77
CA THR A 103 -1.00 5.82 -16.98
C THR A 103 0.14 4.85 -17.23
N SER A 104 -0.11 3.54 -17.09
CA SER A 104 0.91 2.49 -17.22
C SER A 104 2.07 2.65 -16.24
N ASN A 105 1.78 3.14 -15.03
CA ASN A 105 2.79 3.30 -13.97
C ASN A 105 3.13 1.94 -13.36
N THR A 106 4.35 1.47 -13.58
CA THR A 106 4.83 0.16 -13.09
C THR A 106 5.76 0.26 -11.89
N ASN A 107 5.93 1.46 -11.31
CA ASN A 107 6.90 1.70 -10.27
C ASN A 107 6.36 2.59 -9.16
N PHE A 108 6.56 2.15 -7.92
CA PHE A 108 6.33 2.90 -6.70
C PHE A 108 7.58 2.84 -5.84
N SER A 109 8.23 3.98 -5.61
CA SER A 109 9.50 4.08 -4.89
C SER A 109 9.68 5.47 -4.29
N SER A 110 10.78 5.72 -3.59
CA SER A 110 11.06 7.04 -3.00
C SER A 110 11.26 8.17 -4.03
N THR A 111 11.37 7.87 -5.31
CA THR A 111 11.65 8.85 -6.38
C THR A 111 10.55 8.93 -7.44
N THR A 112 9.46 8.19 -7.29
CA THR A 112 8.31 8.22 -8.19
C THR A 112 7.24 9.22 -7.71
N ASN A 113 6.20 9.42 -8.51
CA ASN A 113 4.97 10.07 -8.11
C ASN A 113 3.80 9.14 -8.49
N PRO A 114 3.04 8.62 -7.51
CA PRO A 114 3.24 8.77 -6.07
C PRO A 114 4.58 8.17 -5.59
N ASN A 115 4.99 8.51 -4.38
CA ASN A 115 6.26 8.03 -3.83
C ASN A 115 6.07 7.28 -2.51
N SER A 116 7.03 6.40 -2.20
CA SER A 116 7.02 5.59 -0.99
C SER A 116 7.62 6.28 0.25
N ASN A 117 7.81 7.58 0.24
CA ASN A 117 8.33 8.31 1.40
C ASN A 117 7.27 8.41 2.51
N ARG A 118 7.73 8.62 3.73
CA ARG A 118 6.85 8.98 4.85
C ARG A 118 6.23 10.34 4.63
N TYR A 119 5.17 10.64 5.36
CA TYR A 119 4.51 11.95 5.33
C TYR A 119 5.42 13.13 5.75
N ASP A 120 6.51 12.87 6.46
CA ASP A 120 7.54 13.86 6.77
C ASP A 120 8.61 14.03 5.66
N GLY A 121 8.44 13.31 4.55
CA GLY A 121 9.35 13.29 3.41
C GLY A 121 10.58 12.40 3.58
N SER A 122 10.75 11.72 4.71
CA SER A 122 11.87 10.81 4.90
C SER A 122 11.67 9.51 4.11
N ASN A 123 12.77 8.96 3.58
CA ASN A 123 12.76 7.74 2.78
C ASN A 123 12.44 6.50 3.64
N THR A 124 11.48 5.68 3.19
CA THR A 124 11.14 4.40 3.83
C THR A 124 12.02 3.25 3.39
N THR A 125 12.82 3.42 2.32
CA THR A 125 13.54 2.35 1.60
C THR A 125 12.66 1.30 0.91
N VAL A 126 11.34 1.43 1.00
CA VAL A 126 10.39 0.54 0.32
C VAL A 126 10.31 0.88 -1.16
N SER A 127 10.30 -0.15 -2.00
CA SER A 127 9.87 0.00 -3.39
C SER A 127 9.09 -1.21 -3.90
N VAL A 128 8.11 -0.95 -4.76
CA VAL A 128 7.33 -1.92 -5.52
C VAL A 128 7.54 -1.57 -6.99
N THR A 129 8.26 -2.40 -7.72
CA THR A 129 8.71 -2.09 -9.09
C THR A 129 8.44 -3.25 -10.04
N ASN A 130 8.61 -3.00 -11.35
CA ASN A 130 8.32 -4.01 -12.36
C ASN A 130 6.93 -4.64 -12.22
N ILE A 131 5.95 -3.80 -11.89
CA ILE A 131 4.57 -4.22 -11.74
C ILE A 131 4.06 -4.71 -13.09
N SER A 132 3.54 -5.92 -13.13
CA SER A 132 3.00 -6.52 -14.36
C SER A 132 1.69 -5.86 -14.81
N SER A 133 1.27 -6.13 -16.02
CA SER A 133 -0.09 -5.79 -16.48
C SER A 133 -1.14 -6.40 -15.55
N SER A 134 -2.30 -5.72 -15.44
CA SER A 134 -3.42 -6.18 -14.63
C SER A 134 -3.91 -7.56 -15.08
N SER A 135 -4.07 -8.47 -14.14
CA SER A 135 -4.55 -9.83 -14.35
C SER A 135 -4.93 -10.48 -13.01
N SER A 136 -5.57 -11.65 -13.05
CA SER A 136 -5.96 -12.39 -11.85
C SER A 136 -4.78 -12.81 -10.94
N THR A 137 -3.57 -12.79 -11.46
CA THR A 137 -2.32 -12.92 -10.69
C THR A 137 -1.32 -11.94 -11.26
N MET A 138 -0.99 -10.94 -10.51
CA MET A 138 0.00 -9.93 -10.87
C MET A 138 1.35 -10.25 -10.23
N THR A 139 2.41 -9.70 -10.79
CA THR A 139 3.77 -9.82 -10.24
C THR A 139 4.38 -8.44 -10.03
N ALA A 140 5.23 -8.33 -9.02
CA ALA A 140 6.05 -7.14 -8.78
C ALA A 140 7.36 -7.54 -8.08
N ASP A 141 8.36 -6.68 -8.18
CA ASP A 141 9.58 -6.76 -7.39
C ASP A 141 9.43 -5.88 -6.15
N ILE A 142 9.65 -6.47 -4.98
CA ILE A 142 9.61 -5.76 -3.70
C ILE A 142 11.04 -5.62 -3.19
N ASN A 143 11.48 -4.40 -2.99
CA ASN A 143 12.76 -4.12 -2.35
C ASN A 143 12.54 -3.43 -1.01
N LEU A 144 13.28 -3.90 -0.04
CA LEU A 144 13.40 -3.34 1.29
C LEU A 144 14.91 -3.23 1.56
N GLU A 145 15.45 -2.01 1.61
CA GLU A 145 16.82 -1.87 2.10
C GLU A 145 16.81 -2.05 3.61
N THR A 146 17.28 -3.20 4.03
CA THR A 146 17.36 -3.53 5.44
C THR A 146 18.46 -2.71 6.12
N ARG A 147 18.08 -1.86 7.09
CA ARG A 147 19.02 -1.55 8.17
C ARG A 147 19.23 -2.83 8.96
N LYS A 148 20.37 -3.50 8.73
CA LYS A 148 20.84 -4.68 9.46
C LYS A 148 19.77 -5.47 10.23
N GLY A 149 19.19 -6.46 9.60
CA GLY A 149 18.81 -7.65 10.33
C GLY A 149 17.40 -8.19 10.19
N ILE A 150 16.38 -7.54 9.62
CA ILE A 150 15.05 -8.16 9.54
C ILE A 150 14.32 -7.77 8.25
N PRO A 151 14.26 -8.63 7.24
CA PRO A 151 13.26 -8.52 6.20
C PRO A 151 11.97 -9.18 6.73
N ILE A 152 10.88 -8.43 6.84
CA ILE A 152 9.59 -9.02 7.16
C ILE A 152 8.61 -8.72 6.04
N VAL A 153 8.49 -9.66 5.13
CA VAL A 153 7.36 -9.78 4.22
C VAL A 153 6.38 -10.76 4.87
N TYR A 154 5.20 -10.31 5.26
CA TYR A 154 4.16 -11.20 5.74
C TYR A 154 3.14 -11.43 4.64
N ASP A 155 2.98 -12.68 4.29
CA ASP A 155 1.89 -13.21 3.51
C ASP A 155 0.70 -13.48 4.45
N SER A 156 -0.50 -13.00 4.09
CA SER A 156 -1.73 -13.20 4.87
C SER A 156 -2.31 -14.61 4.76
N THR A 157 -1.62 -15.55 4.13
CA THR A 157 -2.08 -16.95 4.00
C THR A 157 -2.02 -17.76 5.30
N GLY A 158 -1.83 -17.10 6.45
CA GLY A 158 -2.05 -17.72 7.76
C GLY A 158 -0.95 -18.64 8.25
N VAL A 159 0.24 -18.60 7.69
CA VAL A 159 1.38 -19.32 8.26
C VAL A 159 2.04 -18.45 9.31
N SER A 160 1.62 -18.62 10.56
CA SER A 160 2.25 -18.06 11.74
C SER A 160 3.61 -18.71 11.99
N GLY A 161 4.65 -18.15 11.39
CA GLY A 161 6.02 -18.45 11.74
C GLY A 161 6.54 -17.39 12.72
N TRP A 162 6.31 -17.52 14.01
CA TRP A 162 6.99 -16.74 15.03
C TRP A 162 8.43 -17.24 15.15
N GLY A 163 9.34 -16.59 14.48
CA GLY A 163 10.77 -16.81 14.64
C GLY A 163 11.38 -15.70 15.48
N TRP A 164 11.37 -15.83 16.81
CA TRP A 164 12.21 -15.03 17.69
C TRP A 164 13.63 -15.60 17.61
N GLY A 165 14.48 -15.01 16.79
CA GLY A 165 15.90 -15.29 16.79
C GLY A 165 16.63 -14.28 17.65
N TYR A 166 16.81 -14.55 18.92
CA TYR A 166 17.88 -13.93 19.69
C TYR A 166 19.17 -14.69 19.37
N SER A 167 20.13 -14.02 18.78
CA SER A 167 21.51 -14.49 18.75
C SER A 167 22.31 -13.65 19.72
N ASP A 168 22.94 -14.34 20.68
CA ASP A 168 23.92 -13.83 21.64
C ASP A 168 25.12 -13.14 20.96
#